data_0cc175cd72fc9398f3d0acdca2dce3c1
#
_entry.id   0cc175cd72fc9398f3d0acdca2dce3c1
#
_cell.length_a   1.000
_cell.length_b   1.000
_cell.length_c   1.000
_cell.angle_alpha   90.00
_cell.angle_beta   90.00
_cell.angle_gamma   90.00
#
_symmetry.space_group_name_H-M   'P 1'
#
loop_
_entity.id
_entity.type
_entity.pdbx_description
1 polymer ?
#
loop_
_entity_poly.entity_id
_entity_poly.type
_entity_poly.pdbx_seq_one_letter_code
_entity_poly.pdbx_strand_id
1 'polypeptide(L)'
;MAENKIEIFPKGEKAPAEYFTGTVWIKLIVPNDQTLNAQIGNVMFEAGARNNWHSHSGGQILIVTDGIGYYQEKGKAIQIIRKGDVVNIAPDVVHWHGASATREMTHLAINPNTQKGIVTWLQHVTDEEYYAK
;
A
#
# COMPACT_ATOMS: atom_id res chain seq x y z
N MET A 1 -25.71 -11.96 -11.40
CA MET A 1 -24.75 -11.36 -12.32
C MET A 1 -23.71 -10.54 -11.56
N ALA A 2 -22.48 -10.74 -11.88
CA ALA A 2 -21.43 -9.95 -11.24
C ALA A 2 -21.54 -8.49 -11.65
N GLU A 3 -21.39 -7.59 -10.72
CA GLU A 3 -21.32 -6.18 -11.03
C GLU A 3 -20.07 -5.87 -11.83
N ASN A 4 -20.24 -5.05 -12.84
CA ASN A 4 -19.10 -4.51 -13.55
C ASN A 4 -18.51 -3.38 -12.72
N LYS A 5 -17.45 -3.71 -12.03
CA LYS A 5 -16.73 -2.73 -11.23
C LYS A 5 -15.91 -1.84 -12.16
N ILE A 6 -16.21 -0.54 -12.15
CA ILE A 6 -15.44 0.43 -12.94
C ILE A 6 -14.24 0.84 -12.08
N GLU A 7 -13.07 0.48 -12.55
CA GLU A 7 -11.83 0.88 -11.89
C GLU A 7 -11.44 2.28 -12.38
N ILE A 8 -11.02 3.13 -11.45
CA ILE A 8 -10.57 4.48 -11.79
C ILE A 8 -9.29 4.43 -12.60
N PHE A 9 -8.39 3.53 -12.21
CA PHE A 9 -7.09 3.37 -12.87
C PHE A 9 -6.87 1.92 -13.28
N PRO A 10 -6.08 1.68 -14.33
CA PRO A 10 -5.75 0.31 -14.71
C PRO A 10 -5.09 -0.46 -13.58
N LYS A 11 -5.34 -1.76 -13.54
CA LYS A 11 -4.79 -2.67 -12.54
C LYS A 11 -3.25 -2.72 -12.60
N GLY A 12 -2.68 -2.63 -13.78
CA GLY A 12 -1.24 -2.68 -13.95
C GLY A 12 -0.70 -4.09 -13.93
N GLU A 13 0.50 -4.25 -13.38
CA GLU A 13 1.22 -5.50 -13.37
C GLU A 13 1.26 -6.12 -11.98
N LYS A 14 1.46 -7.43 -11.94
CA LYS A 14 1.55 -8.17 -10.69
C LYS A 14 2.84 -7.79 -9.96
N ALA A 15 2.71 -7.46 -8.69
CA ALA A 15 3.85 -7.07 -7.86
C ALA A 15 4.74 -8.26 -7.52
N PRO A 16 6.05 -8.04 -7.30
CA PRO A 16 6.99 -9.13 -7.03
C PRO A 16 6.82 -9.73 -5.65
N ALA A 17 6.92 -11.06 -5.56
CA ALA A 17 6.80 -11.78 -4.30
C ALA A 17 7.91 -11.43 -3.30
N GLU A 18 8.97 -10.82 -3.77
CA GLU A 18 10.07 -10.38 -2.90
C GLU A 18 9.59 -9.35 -1.87
N TYR A 19 8.64 -8.50 -2.24
CA TYR A 19 8.17 -7.40 -1.40
C TYR A 19 6.71 -7.49 -1.01
N PHE A 20 5.99 -8.51 -1.50
CA PHE A 20 4.56 -8.67 -1.27
C PHE A 20 4.22 -10.12 -1.00
N THR A 21 3.28 -10.32 -0.06
CA THR A 21 2.69 -11.64 0.19
C THR A 21 1.28 -11.64 -0.39
N GLY A 22 0.92 -12.70 -1.11
CA GLY A 22 -0.36 -12.76 -1.80
C GLY A 22 -0.30 -12.03 -3.14
N THR A 23 -1.45 -11.81 -3.75
CA THR A 23 -1.54 -11.20 -5.08
C THR A 23 -1.82 -9.71 -4.97
N VAL A 24 -0.94 -8.92 -5.55
CA VAL A 24 -1.01 -7.45 -5.54
C VAL A 24 -0.73 -6.96 -6.95
N TRP A 25 -1.47 -5.93 -7.37
CA TRP A 25 -1.34 -5.32 -8.69
C TRP A 25 -0.96 -3.87 -8.54
N ILE A 26 0.02 -3.42 -9.34
CA ILE A 26 0.52 -2.04 -9.25
C ILE A 26 0.53 -1.40 -10.62
N LYS A 27 0.03 -0.19 -10.68
CA LYS A 27 0.15 0.69 -11.85
C LYS A 27 0.75 2.00 -11.41
N LEU A 28 1.94 2.34 -11.93
CA LEU A 28 2.49 3.67 -11.71
C LEU A 28 1.69 4.68 -12.53
N ILE A 29 1.05 5.62 -11.84
CA ILE A 29 0.27 6.68 -12.47
C ILE A 29 1.18 7.88 -12.73
N VAL A 30 2.01 8.21 -11.75
CA VAL A 30 3.00 9.28 -11.87
C VAL A 30 4.36 8.67 -11.56
N PRO A 31 5.18 8.40 -12.59
CA PRO A 31 6.54 7.91 -12.36
C PRO A 31 7.37 8.98 -11.64
N ASN A 32 8.29 8.54 -10.81
CA ASN A 32 9.16 9.48 -10.13
C ASN A 32 10.06 10.22 -11.13
N ASP A 33 10.14 11.54 -10.98
CA ASP A 33 11.10 12.34 -11.72
C ASP A 33 11.61 13.49 -10.84
N GLN A 34 12.66 14.17 -11.33
CA GLN A 34 13.29 15.24 -10.57
C GLN A 34 12.51 16.54 -10.60
N THR A 35 11.49 16.64 -11.45
CA THR A 35 10.68 17.86 -11.54
C THR A 35 9.79 18.03 -10.33
N LEU A 36 9.08 16.96 -9.96
CA LEU A 36 8.15 17.00 -8.85
C LEU A 36 8.68 16.31 -7.60
N ASN A 37 9.67 15.42 -7.74
CA ASN A 37 10.17 14.58 -6.65
C ASN A 37 9.00 13.86 -5.97
N ALA A 38 8.12 13.29 -6.77
CA ALA A 38 6.95 12.57 -6.29
C ALA A 38 6.65 11.38 -7.20
N GLN A 39 6.08 10.34 -6.61
CA GLN A 39 5.66 9.15 -7.34
C GLN A 39 4.26 8.77 -6.85
N ILE A 40 3.38 8.38 -7.76
CA ILE A 40 2.04 7.93 -7.38
C ILE A 40 1.78 6.59 -8.05
N GLY A 41 1.43 5.60 -7.24
CA GLY A 41 1.02 4.29 -7.72
C GLY A 41 -0.40 3.99 -7.31
N ASN A 42 -1.13 3.29 -8.18
CA ASN A 42 -2.39 2.67 -7.83
C ASN A 42 -2.08 1.22 -7.45
N VAL A 43 -2.44 0.82 -6.23
CA VAL A 43 -2.10 -0.49 -5.70
C VAL A 43 -3.37 -1.22 -5.28
N MET A 44 -3.62 -2.39 -5.86
CA MET A 44 -4.76 -3.22 -5.54
C MET A 44 -4.27 -4.51 -4.89
N PHE A 45 -4.69 -4.75 -3.66
CA PHE A 45 -4.38 -5.95 -2.90
C PHE A 45 -5.58 -6.89 -2.93
N GLU A 46 -5.40 -8.11 -3.39
CA GLU A 46 -6.46 -9.12 -3.25
C GLU A 46 -6.58 -9.53 -1.80
N ALA A 47 -7.71 -10.09 -1.40
CA ALA A 47 -7.96 -10.45 -0.01
C ALA A 47 -6.78 -11.23 0.57
N GLY A 48 -6.33 -10.86 1.75
CA GLY A 48 -5.19 -11.48 2.43
C GLY A 48 -3.82 -11.00 2.02
N ALA A 49 -3.72 -10.23 0.94
CA ALA A 49 -2.43 -9.76 0.44
C ALA A 49 -1.95 -8.52 1.19
N ARG A 50 -0.63 -8.39 1.30
CA ARG A 50 0.00 -7.26 2.00
C ARG A 50 1.43 -7.08 1.50
N ASN A 51 1.99 -5.89 1.75
CA ASN A 51 3.41 -5.68 1.49
C ASN A 51 4.25 -6.02 2.71
N ASN A 52 5.56 -6.00 2.51
CA ASN A 52 6.53 -6.18 3.60
C ASN A 52 6.51 -4.98 4.54
N TRP A 53 7.08 -5.15 5.73
CA TRP A 53 7.48 -4.02 6.55
C TRP A 53 8.41 -3.14 5.71
N HIS A 54 8.23 -1.83 5.78
CA HIS A 54 9.05 -0.89 5.00
C HIS A 54 8.94 0.53 5.56
N SER A 55 9.76 1.42 5.03
CA SER A 55 9.72 2.84 5.39
C SER A 55 10.01 3.68 4.15
N HIS A 56 9.66 4.97 4.23
CA HIS A 56 9.89 5.94 3.17
C HIS A 56 10.58 7.15 3.75
N SER A 57 11.78 7.46 3.26
CA SER A 57 12.54 8.60 3.78
C SER A 57 11.84 9.94 3.54
N GLY A 58 11.03 10.03 2.50
CA GLY A 58 10.25 11.23 2.20
C GLY A 58 8.84 11.23 2.76
N GLY A 59 8.46 10.19 3.50
CA GLY A 59 7.07 10.00 3.94
C GLY A 59 6.22 9.35 2.89
N GLN A 60 4.95 9.08 3.23
CA GLN A 60 4.00 8.49 2.29
C GLN A 60 2.58 8.90 2.67
N ILE A 61 1.74 9.04 1.67
CA ILE A 61 0.31 9.29 1.87
C ILE A 61 -0.43 8.17 1.16
N LEU A 62 -1.38 7.54 1.85
CA LEU A 62 -2.27 6.55 1.26
C LEU A 62 -3.67 7.13 1.18
N ILE A 63 -4.32 6.95 0.04
CA ILE A 63 -5.73 7.31 -0.13
C ILE A 63 -6.46 6.06 -0.55
N VAL A 64 -7.32 5.55 0.33
CA VAL A 64 -8.06 4.32 0.04
C VAL A 64 -9.24 4.66 -0.88
N THR A 65 -9.22 4.07 -2.07
CA THR A 65 -10.24 4.35 -3.09
C THR A 65 -11.31 3.27 -3.15
N ASP A 66 -11.04 2.08 -2.60
CA ASP A 66 -12.02 1.00 -2.61
C ASP A 66 -11.64 -0.08 -1.60
N GLY A 67 -12.64 -0.76 -1.07
CA GLY A 67 -12.46 -1.94 -0.23
C GLY A 67 -12.12 -1.65 1.22
N ILE A 68 -11.57 -2.67 1.87
CA ILE A 68 -11.21 -2.64 3.28
C ILE A 68 -9.83 -3.25 3.45
N GLY A 69 -8.98 -2.60 4.21
CA GLY A 69 -7.63 -3.10 4.45
C GLY A 69 -7.10 -2.77 5.83
N TYR A 70 -5.83 -3.05 6.01
CA TYR A 70 -5.13 -2.86 7.27
C TYR A 70 -3.91 -1.98 7.05
N TYR A 71 -3.58 -1.22 8.09
CA TYR A 71 -2.38 -0.43 8.20
C TYR A 71 -1.81 -0.59 9.60
N GLN A 72 -0.51 -0.82 9.70
CA GLN A 72 0.13 -0.96 11.01
C GLN A 72 1.50 -0.31 11.02
N GLU A 73 1.74 0.53 12.01
CA GLU A 73 3.07 1.03 12.33
C GLU A 73 3.74 0.09 13.32
N LYS A 74 5.03 -0.06 13.21
CA LYS A 74 5.80 -0.94 14.10
C LYS A 74 5.56 -0.56 15.56
N GLY A 75 5.21 -1.54 16.37
CA GLY A 75 4.95 -1.33 17.80
C GLY A 75 3.56 -0.85 18.14
N LYS A 76 2.68 -0.69 17.14
CA LYS A 76 1.30 -0.23 17.36
C LYS A 76 0.30 -1.27 16.87
N ALA A 77 -0.96 -1.09 17.25
CA ALA A 77 -2.04 -1.98 16.83
C ALA A 77 -2.37 -1.78 15.35
N ILE A 78 -2.90 -2.83 14.72
CA ILE A 78 -3.41 -2.75 13.36
C ILE A 78 -4.62 -1.82 13.32
N GLN A 79 -4.62 -0.91 12.35
CA GLN A 79 -5.75 -0.03 12.08
C GLN A 79 -6.49 -0.55 10.85
N ILE A 80 -7.82 -0.56 10.92
CA ILE A 80 -8.65 -0.88 9.77
C ILE A 80 -8.83 0.39 8.95
N ILE A 81 -8.54 0.30 7.66
CA ILE A 81 -8.72 1.43 6.73
C ILE A 81 -9.74 1.05 5.67
N ARG A 82 -10.55 2.02 5.26
CA ARG A 82 -11.69 1.80 4.37
C ARG A 82 -11.70 2.85 3.28
N LYS A 83 -12.50 2.61 2.26
CA LYS A 83 -12.74 3.56 1.16
C LYS A 83 -12.99 4.96 1.72
N GLY A 84 -12.23 5.93 1.24
CA GLY A 84 -12.30 7.32 1.69
C GLY A 84 -11.32 7.70 2.77
N ASP A 85 -10.66 6.72 3.39
CA ASP A 85 -9.66 7.02 4.43
C ASP A 85 -8.35 7.48 3.82
N VAL A 86 -7.69 8.37 4.53
CA VAL A 86 -6.38 8.89 4.18
C VAL A 86 -5.42 8.57 5.32
N VAL A 87 -4.29 7.96 4.99
CA VAL A 87 -3.24 7.66 5.97
C VAL A 87 -2.04 8.54 5.67
N ASN A 88 -1.65 9.34 6.64
CA ASN A 88 -0.51 10.25 6.53
C ASN A 88 0.66 9.64 7.29
N ILE A 89 1.65 9.14 6.56
CA ILE A 89 2.78 8.41 7.14
C ILE A 89 4.02 9.30 7.16
N ALA A 90 4.51 9.60 8.35
CA ALA A 90 5.69 10.46 8.52
C ALA A 90 6.94 9.78 7.96
N PRO A 91 7.98 10.57 7.60
CA PRO A 91 9.24 9.98 7.13
C PRO A 91 9.80 8.97 8.11
N ASP A 92 10.35 7.89 7.56
CA ASP A 92 11.08 6.84 8.27
C ASP A 92 10.24 5.97 9.22
N VAL A 93 8.92 6.14 9.22
CA VAL A 93 8.04 5.26 10.02
C VAL A 93 8.01 3.87 9.38
N VAL A 94 8.38 2.85 10.14
CA VAL A 94 8.31 1.47 9.71
C VAL A 94 6.87 0.99 9.81
N HIS A 95 6.32 0.51 8.70
CA HIS A 95 4.90 0.16 8.60
C HIS A 95 4.67 -0.88 7.50
N TRP A 96 3.45 -1.37 7.45
CA TRP A 96 2.95 -2.15 6.31
C TRP A 96 1.47 -1.84 6.09
N HIS A 97 0.96 -2.17 4.93
CA HIS A 97 -0.45 -2.10 4.62
C HIS A 97 -0.83 -3.21 3.64
N GLY A 98 -2.12 -3.49 3.59
CA GLY A 98 -2.63 -4.55 2.72
C GLY A 98 -4.13 -4.68 2.85
N ALA A 99 -4.69 -5.66 2.14
CA ALA A 99 -6.12 -5.94 2.18
C ALA A 99 -6.50 -6.61 3.49
N SER A 100 -7.78 -6.56 3.84
CA SER A 100 -8.29 -7.39 4.91
C SER A 100 -8.24 -8.86 4.51
N ALA A 101 -8.44 -9.75 5.48
CA ALA A 101 -8.36 -11.18 5.21
C ALA A 101 -9.47 -11.66 4.26
N THR A 102 -10.59 -10.94 4.18
CA THR A 102 -11.78 -11.36 3.43
C THR A 102 -12.18 -10.42 2.30
N ARG A 103 -11.60 -9.24 2.21
CA ARG A 103 -11.97 -8.21 1.23
C ARG A 103 -10.72 -7.63 0.57
N GLU A 104 -10.79 -7.38 -0.72
CA GLU A 104 -9.73 -6.66 -1.41
C GLU A 104 -9.72 -5.19 -1.02
N MET A 105 -8.59 -4.53 -1.25
CA MET A 105 -8.44 -3.09 -1.01
C MET A 105 -7.61 -2.47 -2.13
N THR A 106 -8.01 -1.29 -2.56
CA THR A 106 -7.24 -0.48 -3.51
C THR A 106 -6.94 0.87 -2.88
N HIS A 107 -5.70 1.32 -3.04
CA HIS A 107 -5.34 2.67 -2.61
C HIS A 107 -4.40 3.33 -3.60
N LEU A 108 -4.36 4.65 -3.55
CA LEU A 108 -3.27 5.42 -4.14
C LEU A 108 -2.15 5.49 -3.11
N ALA A 109 -0.92 5.23 -3.56
CA ALA A 109 0.28 5.39 -2.75
C ALA A 109 1.05 6.59 -3.30
N ILE A 110 1.15 7.65 -2.51
CA ILE A 110 1.81 8.88 -2.90
C ILE A 110 3.11 8.98 -2.12
N ASN A 111 4.22 8.97 -2.84
CA ASN A 111 5.56 9.10 -2.27
C ASN A 111 6.11 10.48 -2.61
N PRO A 112 6.02 11.46 -1.69
CA PRO A 112 6.58 12.79 -1.91
C PRO A 112 8.07 12.80 -1.54
N ASN A 113 8.74 13.90 -1.86
CA ASN A 113 10.14 14.13 -1.44
C ASN A 113 11.06 12.97 -1.79
N THR A 114 10.91 12.43 -3.00
CA THR A 114 11.65 11.22 -3.41
C THR A 114 13.16 11.46 -3.53
N GLN A 115 13.60 12.72 -3.53
CA GLN A 115 15.04 13.02 -3.49
C GLN A 115 15.69 12.51 -2.20
N LYS A 116 14.90 12.25 -1.16
CA LYS A 116 15.38 11.67 0.11
C LYS A 116 15.43 10.14 0.07
N GLY A 117 14.93 9.54 -1.00
CA GLY A 117 14.77 8.10 -1.13
C GLY A 117 13.31 7.72 -1.31
N ILE A 118 13.03 6.62 -1.97
CA ILE A 118 11.66 6.20 -2.26
C ILE A 118 11.15 5.20 -1.22
N VAL A 119 11.87 4.10 -1.04
CA VAL A 119 11.42 3.03 -0.14
C VAL A 119 12.61 2.24 0.39
N THR A 120 12.54 1.84 1.64
CA THR A 120 13.47 0.87 2.24
C THR A 120 12.66 -0.36 2.63
N TRP A 121 12.87 -1.45 1.92
CA TRP A 121 12.17 -2.71 2.16
C TRP A 121 12.80 -3.50 3.29
N LEU A 122 11.97 -4.04 4.17
CA LEU A 122 12.39 -4.87 5.28
C LEU A 122 11.79 -6.28 5.14
N GLN A 123 11.55 -6.98 6.24
CA GLN A 123 11.10 -8.36 6.20
C GLN A 123 9.61 -8.48 5.87
N HIS A 124 9.21 -9.67 5.44
CA HIS A 124 7.80 -9.98 5.23
C HIS A 124 6.99 -9.84 6.51
N VAL A 125 5.74 -9.43 6.36
CA VAL A 125 4.76 -9.50 7.45
C VAL A 125 4.32 -10.94 7.57
N THR A 126 4.58 -11.58 8.70
CA THR A 126 4.23 -12.99 8.91
C THR A 126 2.71 -13.14 9.05
N ASP A 127 2.22 -14.35 8.81
CA ASP A 127 0.79 -14.64 9.04
C ASP A 127 0.40 -14.33 10.48
N GLU A 128 1.27 -14.66 11.43
CA GLU A 128 1.05 -14.38 12.85
C GLU A 128 0.86 -12.87 13.08
N GLU A 129 1.71 -12.05 12.50
CA GLU A 129 1.59 -10.58 12.60
C GLU A 129 0.33 -10.08 11.91
N TYR A 130 0.04 -10.61 10.72
CA TYR A 130 -1.09 -10.16 9.92
C TYR A 130 -2.43 -10.45 10.60
N TYR A 131 -2.56 -11.59 11.27
CA TYR A 131 -3.79 -11.97 11.93
C TYR A 131 -3.88 -11.53 13.39
N ALA A 132 -2.87 -10.83 13.89
CA ALA A 132 -2.81 -10.39 15.29
C ALA A 132 -3.59 -9.07 15.48
N LYS A 133 -4.92 -9.15 15.44
CA LYS A 133 -5.76 -7.97 15.63
C LYS A 133 -6.35 -7.92 17.03
#